data_a4ffa030855d0a656f5b31368a1da8e8
#
_entry.id   a4ffa030855d0a656f5b31368a1da8e8
#
_cell.length_a   1.000
_cell.length_b   1.000
_cell.length_c   1.000
_cell.angle_alpha   90.00
_cell.angle_beta   90.00
_cell.angle_gamma   90.00
#
_symmetry.space_group_name_H-M   'P 1'
#
loop_
_entity.id
_entity.type
_entity.pdbx_description
1 polymer ?
#
loop_
_entity_poly.entity_id
_entity_poly.type
_entity_poly.pdbx_seq_one_letter_code
_entity_poly.pdbx_strand_id
1 'polypeptide(L)'
;MKHYLIQPTWRCHNRCSYCWVNTTVLTRPETQAAPERPLADWVAAIERDRPDLVDIAGGEPLLVPWVIDLIEACPATRFGLSTNGLNARGIERLVSRRLPNLVAINVSYHPEAEDRWVGYRARWQQTVGSLKAAGYALGPNLVDHGANVERAAPVLRWLEGLGIRYAVSPYEESAGLGTPQAQGLCCQGGVQHLNIAPDGSAWPCLTSMRSPLWVEYRLGNWLDGPLDLSRKPQPCYLWCHDYYVLAPSHPNGDMWGVEARPCA
;
A
#
# COMPACT_ATOMS: atom_id res chain seq x y z
N MET A 1 -11.20 12.66 -6.88
CA MET A 1 -10.14 12.58 -5.82
C MET A 1 -8.92 11.90 -6.42
N LYS A 2 -7.77 12.56 -6.43
CA LYS A 2 -6.50 11.95 -6.87
C LYS A 2 -5.93 11.11 -5.73
N HIS A 3 -5.79 9.82 -5.97
CA HIS A 3 -5.28 8.87 -4.99
C HIS A 3 -4.08 8.11 -5.58
N TYR A 4 -2.90 8.28 -5.01
CA TYR A 4 -1.68 7.67 -5.50
C TYR A 4 -1.13 6.66 -4.48
N LEU A 5 -0.75 5.48 -4.96
CA LEU A 5 0.00 4.51 -4.19
C LEU A 5 1.48 4.62 -4.57
N ILE A 6 2.31 5.03 -3.63
CA ILE A 6 3.75 5.12 -3.84
C ILE A 6 4.48 4.01 -3.11
N GLN A 7 5.54 3.53 -3.73
CA GLN A 7 6.35 2.43 -3.22
C GLN A 7 7.82 2.86 -3.20
N PRO A 8 8.27 3.53 -2.13
CA PRO A 8 9.60 4.13 -2.09
C PRO A 8 10.74 3.12 -2.10
N THR A 9 10.46 1.85 -1.80
CA THR A 9 11.44 0.76 -1.82
C THR A 9 10.79 -0.60 -2.06
N TRP A 10 11.53 -1.51 -2.69
CA TRP A 10 11.19 -2.94 -2.72
C TRP A 10 11.84 -3.73 -1.59
N ARG A 11 12.78 -3.13 -0.84
CA ARG A 11 13.45 -3.81 0.28
C ARG A 11 12.46 -4.10 1.39
N CYS A 12 12.51 -5.33 1.90
CA CYS A 12 11.73 -5.77 3.05
C CYS A 12 12.51 -6.83 3.83
N HIS A 13 12.48 -6.76 5.15
CA HIS A 13 13.09 -7.80 5.99
C HIS A 13 12.17 -9.01 6.22
N ASN A 14 10.87 -8.87 5.92
CA ASN A 14 9.95 -10.00 5.83
C ASN A 14 9.99 -10.60 4.42
N ARG A 15 10.24 -11.90 4.33
CA ARG A 15 10.22 -12.65 3.07
C ARG A 15 9.00 -13.57 3.05
N CYS A 16 7.80 -12.97 3.02
CA CYS A 16 6.56 -13.73 3.00
C CYS A 16 6.45 -14.53 1.71
N SER A 17 6.02 -15.79 1.80
CA SER A 17 5.90 -16.69 0.64
C SER A 17 4.86 -16.19 -0.38
N TYR A 18 3.83 -15.52 0.12
CA TYR A 18 2.72 -14.96 -0.65
C TYR A 18 2.94 -13.50 -1.12
N CYS A 19 4.11 -12.91 -0.87
CA CYS A 19 4.35 -11.51 -1.19
C CYS A 19 4.52 -11.29 -2.68
N TRP A 20 3.59 -10.57 -3.30
CA TRP A 20 3.62 -10.26 -4.72
C TRP A 20 4.88 -9.50 -5.16
N VAL A 21 5.50 -8.70 -4.27
CA VAL A 21 6.79 -8.05 -4.55
C VAL A 21 7.85 -9.11 -4.82
N ASN A 22 7.95 -10.14 -3.97
CA ASN A 22 8.93 -11.21 -4.12
C ASN A 22 8.60 -12.15 -5.29
N THR A 23 7.32 -12.49 -5.48
CA THR A 23 6.88 -13.50 -6.44
C THR A 23 6.67 -12.96 -7.85
N THR A 24 6.56 -11.63 -8.00
CA THR A 24 6.27 -11.01 -9.30
C THR A 24 7.26 -9.90 -9.63
N VAL A 25 7.37 -8.86 -8.78
CA VAL A 25 8.15 -7.67 -9.12
C VAL A 25 9.64 -7.96 -9.10
N LEU A 26 10.15 -8.57 -8.03
CA LEU A 26 11.58 -8.87 -7.89
C LEU A 26 12.05 -10.07 -8.72
N THR A 27 11.17 -10.72 -9.47
CA THR A 27 11.58 -11.70 -10.48
C THR A 27 12.06 -11.04 -11.77
N ARG A 28 11.84 -9.74 -11.93
CA ARG A 28 12.19 -8.96 -13.13
C ARG A 28 13.53 -8.24 -12.92
N PRO A 29 14.55 -8.50 -13.78
CA PRO A 29 15.88 -7.88 -13.63
C PRO A 29 15.83 -6.36 -13.63
N GLU A 30 14.97 -5.74 -14.44
CA GLU A 30 14.82 -4.29 -14.56
C GLU A 30 14.36 -3.66 -13.24
N THR A 31 13.46 -4.34 -12.53
CA THR A 31 12.95 -3.87 -11.25
C THR A 31 13.97 -4.02 -10.12
N GLN A 32 14.78 -5.08 -10.16
CA GLN A 32 15.86 -5.28 -9.19
C GLN A 32 16.94 -4.21 -9.31
N ALA A 33 17.25 -3.77 -10.52
CA ALA A 33 18.26 -2.78 -10.81
C ALA A 33 17.76 -1.32 -10.67
N ALA A 34 16.45 -1.11 -10.53
CA ALA A 34 15.86 0.21 -10.47
C ALA A 34 16.31 0.96 -9.19
N PRO A 35 16.90 2.17 -9.32
CA PRO A 35 17.37 2.94 -8.18
C PRO A 35 16.20 3.49 -7.35
N GLU A 36 16.37 3.50 -6.03
CA GLU A 36 15.47 4.27 -5.15
C GLU A 36 15.75 5.77 -5.34
N ARG A 37 14.70 6.56 -5.49
CA ARG A 37 14.79 8.01 -5.71
C ARG A 37 14.90 8.76 -4.37
N PRO A 38 15.59 9.89 -4.34
CA PRO A 38 15.76 10.70 -3.13
C PRO A 38 14.45 11.41 -2.73
N LEU A 39 14.36 11.80 -1.45
CA LEU A 39 13.20 12.52 -0.88
C LEU A 39 12.76 13.72 -1.73
N ALA A 40 13.71 14.53 -2.20
CA ALA A 40 13.41 15.76 -2.95
C ALA A 40 12.55 15.52 -4.20
N ASP A 41 12.78 14.41 -4.91
CA ASP A 41 12.02 14.06 -6.11
C ASP A 41 10.56 13.75 -5.77
N TRP A 42 10.34 13.03 -4.67
CA TRP A 42 8.99 12.69 -4.20
C TRP A 42 8.23 13.93 -3.73
N VAL A 43 8.87 14.80 -2.96
CA VAL A 43 8.27 16.07 -2.52
C VAL A 43 7.88 16.92 -3.73
N ALA A 44 8.80 17.11 -4.68
CA ALA A 44 8.54 17.90 -5.89
C ALA A 44 7.37 17.36 -6.72
N ALA A 45 7.28 16.03 -6.86
CA ALA A 45 6.20 15.40 -7.60
C ALA A 45 4.84 15.53 -6.89
N ILE A 46 4.78 15.36 -5.56
CA ILE A 46 3.57 15.55 -4.77
C ILE A 46 3.11 17.01 -4.81
N GLU A 47 4.02 17.97 -4.66
CA GLU A 47 3.69 19.40 -4.72
C GLU A 47 3.20 19.82 -6.11
N ARG A 48 3.77 19.26 -7.17
CA ARG A 48 3.35 19.51 -8.56
C ARG A 48 1.92 18.99 -8.81
N ASP A 49 1.64 17.73 -8.46
CA ASP A 49 0.39 17.06 -8.83
C ASP A 49 -0.73 17.25 -7.78
N ARG A 50 -0.37 17.56 -6.54
CA ARG A 50 -1.28 17.77 -5.40
C ARG A 50 -2.33 16.67 -5.26
N PRO A 51 -1.91 15.41 -5.07
CA PRO A 51 -2.87 14.34 -4.81
C PRO A 51 -3.62 14.58 -3.49
N ASP A 52 -4.89 14.20 -3.46
CA ASP A 52 -5.72 14.31 -2.26
C ASP A 52 -5.31 13.29 -1.18
N LEU A 53 -4.80 12.13 -1.64
CA LEU A 53 -4.34 11.05 -0.79
C LEU A 53 -3.14 10.35 -1.43
N VAL A 54 -2.13 10.08 -0.63
CA VAL A 54 -0.98 9.24 -1.00
C VAL A 54 -0.87 8.09 -0.02
N ASP A 55 -1.04 6.86 -0.51
CA ASP A 55 -0.71 5.67 0.24
C ASP A 55 0.75 5.29 0.04
N ILE A 56 1.45 5.04 1.14
CA ILE A 56 2.83 4.60 1.14
C ILE A 56 2.89 3.12 1.47
N ALA A 57 3.37 2.32 0.53
CA ALA A 57 3.52 0.88 0.69
C ALA A 57 4.85 0.40 0.07
N GLY A 58 4.90 -0.78 -0.53
CA GLY A 58 6.06 -1.32 -1.23
C GLY A 58 6.60 -2.57 -0.58
N GLY A 59 7.91 -2.65 -0.35
CA GLY A 59 8.51 -3.64 0.54
C GLY A 59 8.17 -3.30 1.99
N GLU A 60 9.11 -2.72 2.72
CA GLU A 60 8.84 -2.11 4.04
C GLU A 60 9.24 -0.63 3.97
N PRO A 61 8.25 0.29 3.90
CA PRO A 61 8.52 1.71 3.72
C PRO A 61 9.39 2.33 4.82
N LEU A 62 9.23 1.87 6.05
CA LEU A 62 10.01 2.38 7.18
C LEU A 62 11.49 1.98 7.15
N LEU A 63 11.94 1.13 6.20
CA LEU A 63 13.35 0.94 5.92
C LEU A 63 13.97 2.12 5.18
N VAL A 64 13.16 2.97 4.58
CA VAL A 64 13.59 4.22 3.92
C VAL A 64 13.58 5.34 4.94
N PRO A 65 14.74 5.89 5.33
CA PRO A 65 14.82 6.83 6.46
C PRO A 65 13.98 8.10 6.29
N TRP A 66 13.77 8.53 5.06
CA TRP A 66 13.08 9.79 4.75
C TRP A 66 11.56 9.65 4.57
N VAL A 67 10.95 8.46 4.65
CA VAL A 67 9.49 8.30 4.45
C VAL A 67 8.68 9.16 5.42
N ILE A 68 9.12 9.24 6.68
CA ILE A 68 8.45 10.09 7.69
C ILE A 68 8.65 11.58 7.37
N ASP A 69 9.83 11.94 6.89
CA ASP A 69 10.14 13.32 6.49
C ASP A 69 9.34 13.73 5.24
N LEU A 70 9.02 12.79 4.34
CA LEU A 70 8.13 13.04 3.19
C LEU A 70 6.72 13.44 3.66
N ILE A 71 6.14 12.70 4.60
CA ILE A 71 4.81 13.01 5.15
C ILE A 71 4.81 14.40 5.79
N GLU A 72 5.85 14.73 6.55
CA GLU A 72 6.02 16.04 7.20
C GLU A 72 6.22 17.18 6.20
N ALA A 73 6.98 16.93 5.11
CA ALA A 73 7.26 17.92 4.06
C ALA A 73 6.04 18.27 3.20
N CYS A 74 5.01 17.41 3.15
CA CYS A 74 3.82 17.60 2.32
C CYS A 74 2.54 17.74 3.17
N PRO A 75 2.40 18.78 4.01
CA PRO A 75 1.31 18.89 4.99
C PRO A 75 -0.08 19.07 4.37
N ALA A 76 -0.18 19.51 3.12
CA ALA A 76 -1.44 19.66 2.40
C ALA A 76 -1.97 18.35 1.81
N THR A 77 -1.15 17.29 1.77
CA THR A 77 -1.51 15.97 1.26
C THR A 77 -1.82 15.04 2.43
N ARG A 78 -2.90 14.27 2.32
CA ARG A 78 -3.22 13.20 3.28
C ARG A 78 -2.41 11.95 2.93
N PHE A 79 -1.94 11.26 3.96
CA PHE A 79 -1.15 10.04 3.79
C PHE A 79 -1.79 8.84 4.48
N GLY A 80 -1.71 7.68 3.83
CA GLY A 80 -1.80 6.36 4.42
C GLY A 80 -0.43 5.71 4.47
N LEU A 81 -0.18 4.83 5.43
CA LEU A 81 1.06 4.08 5.53
C LEU A 81 0.76 2.60 5.77
N SER A 82 1.32 1.73 4.93
CA SER A 82 1.31 0.28 5.16
C SER A 82 2.70 -0.17 5.63
N THR A 83 2.78 -0.80 6.80
CA THR A 83 4.04 -1.30 7.39
C THR A 83 3.83 -2.68 8.01
N ASN A 84 4.88 -3.49 8.07
CA ASN A 84 4.87 -4.74 8.84
C ASN A 84 5.12 -4.52 10.35
N GLY A 85 5.38 -3.28 10.77
CA GLY A 85 5.53 -2.89 12.17
C GLY A 85 6.81 -3.34 12.87
N LEU A 86 7.80 -3.88 12.15
CA LEU A 86 9.04 -4.42 12.77
C LEU A 86 10.18 -3.41 12.87
N ASN A 87 10.12 -2.29 12.14
CA ASN A 87 11.16 -1.26 12.24
C ASN A 87 10.94 -0.39 13.47
N ALA A 88 11.48 -0.81 14.63
CA ALA A 88 11.32 -0.11 15.90
C ALA A 88 11.67 1.37 15.80
N ARG A 89 12.80 1.72 15.16
CA ARG A 89 13.24 3.11 14.99
C ARG A 89 12.27 3.95 14.17
N GLY A 90 11.70 3.37 13.09
CA GLY A 90 10.65 4.02 12.30
C GLY A 90 9.37 4.24 13.12
N ILE A 91 8.96 3.25 13.90
CA ILE A 91 7.78 3.35 14.78
C ILE A 91 7.99 4.40 15.87
N GLU A 92 9.13 4.44 16.53
CA GLU A 92 9.48 5.47 17.53
C GLU A 92 9.40 6.88 16.93
N ARG A 93 9.91 7.06 15.71
CA ARG A 93 9.80 8.34 14.99
C ARG A 93 8.36 8.72 14.69
N LEU A 94 7.52 7.80 14.22
CA LEU A 94 6.09 8.05 14.01
C LEU A 94 5.39 8.49 15.30
N VAL A 95 5.60 7.74 16.38
CA VAL A 95 5.01 8.03 17.70
C VAL A 95 5.43 9.41 18.21
N SER A 96 6.71 9.78 18.05
CA SER A 96 7.24 11.06 18.52
C SER A 96 6.77 12.26 17.69
N ARG A 97 6.62 12.09 16.35
CA ARG A 97 6.27 13.20 15.42
C ARG A 97 4.80 13.54 15.40
N ARG A 98 3.91 12.55 15.60
CA ARG A 98 2.44 12.73 15.60
C ARG A 98 1.95 13.51 14.37
N LEU A 99 2.19 12.97 13.19
CA LEU A 99 1.90 13.61 11.90
C LEU A 99 0.38 13.75 11.66
N PRO A 100 -0.19 14.95 11.65
CA PRO A 100 -1.64 15.13 11.55
C PRO A 100 -2.21 14.76 10.18
N ASN A 101 -1.39 14.79 9.14
CA ASN A 101 -1.74 14.42 7.78
C ASN A 101 -1.53 12.93 7.46
N LEU A 102 -0.99 12.14 8.41
CA LEU A 102 -1.00 10.67 8.33
C LEU A 102 -2.33 10.16 8.89
N VAL A 103 -3.28 9.96 7.99
CA VAL A 103 -4.69 9.71 8.36
C VAL A 103 -4.98 8.27 8.73
N ALA A 104 -4.13 7.32 8.30
CA ALA A 104 -4.28 5.91 8.66
C ALA A 104 -2.96 5.16 8.58
N ILE A 105 -2.78 4.17 9.45
CA ILE A 105 -1.67 3.22 9.40
C ILE A 105 -2.22 1.80 9.31
N ASN A 106 -1.90 1.12 8.22
CA ASN A 106 -2.13 -0.30 8.05
C ASN A 106 -0.93 -1.07 8.60
N VAL A 107 -1.12 -1.85 9.66
CA VAL A 107 -0.05 -2.65 10.28
C VAL A 107 -0.26 -4.12 9.91
N SER A 108 0.45 -4.57 8.88
CA SER A 108 0.31 -5.94 8.36
C SER A 108 0.89 -6.97 9.34
N TYR A 109 0.08 -7.96 9.71
CA TYR A 109 0.52 -9.11 10.50
C TYR A 109 0.87 -10.28 9.58
N HIS A 110 2.04 -10.85 9.77
CA HIS A 110 2.57 -11.93 8.93
C HIS A 110 2.87 -13.15 9.78
N PRO A 111 1.96 -14.12 9.96
CA PRO A 111 2.15 -15.30 10.81
C PRO A 111 3.41 -16.10 10.49
N GLU A 112 3.81 -16.18 9.20
CA GLU A 112 5.07 -16.83 8.80
C GLU A 112 6.32 -16.17 9.39
N ALA A 113 6.24 -14.91 9.80
CA ALA A 113 7.36 -14.22 10.42
C ALA A 113 7.65 -14.74 11.84
N GLU A 114 6.66 -15.37 12.49
CA GLU A 114 6.85 -16.01 13.80
C GLU A 114 7.88 -17.17 13.74
N ASP A 115 7.96 -17.85 12.60
CA ASP A 115 8.92 -18.94 12.39
C ASP A 115 10.35 -18.44 12.24
N ARG A 116 10.54 -17.18 11.87
CA ARG A 116 11.83 -16.55 11.59
C ARG A 116 12.32 -15.63 12.71
N TRP A 117 11.38 -15.01 13.42
CA TRP A 117 11.72 -13.96 14.38
C TRP A 117 11.18 -14.28 15.76
N VAL A 118 12.07 -14.65 16.67
CA VAL A 118 11.70 -14.87 18.08
C VAL A 118 11.03 -13.61 18.64
N GLY A 119 9.85 -13.80 19.24
CA GLY A 119 9.08 -12.70 19.82
C GLY A 119 8.40 -11.77 18.81
N TYR A 120 8.24 -12.19 17.54
CA TYR A 120 7.59 -11.39 16.50
C TYR A 120 6.22 -10.88 16.94
N ARG A 121 5.34 -11.77 17.42
CA ARG A 121 3.98 -11.43 17.87
C ARG A 121 4.00 -10.34 18.94
N ALA A 122 4.81 -10.50 19.97
CA ALA A 122 4.89 -9.53 21.06
C ALA A 122 5.37 -8.14 20.58
N ARG A 123 6.38 -8.11 19.71
CA ARG A 123 6.87 -6.85 19.12
C ARG A 123 5.81 -6.19 18.24
N TRP A 124 5.12 -6.97 17.43
CA TRP A 124 4.04 -6.46 16.59
C TRP A 124 2.89 -5.87 17.44
N GLN A 125 2.47 -6.59 18.50
CA GLN A 125 1.48 -6.10 19.44
C GLN A 125 1.94 -4.82 20.16
N GLN A 126 3.20 -4.74 20.57
CA GLN A 126 3.78 -3.52 21.14
C GLN A 126 3.71 -2.35 20.15
N THR A 127 4.05 -2.58 18.88
CA THR A 127 3.94 -1.57 17.80
C THR A 127 2.52 -1.05 17.68
N VAL A 128 1.54 -1.94 17.54
CA VAL A 128 0.11 -1.57 17.44
C VAL A 128 -0.33 -0.78 18.68
N GLY A 129 0.04 -1.24 19.87
CA GLY A 129 -0.26 -0.56 21.11
C GLY A 129 0.33 0.86 21.18
N SER A 130 1.59 1.03 20.77
CA SER A 130 2.28 2.32 20.75
C SER A 130 1.65 3.30 19.77
N LEU A 131 1.33 2.83 18.55
CA LEU A 131 0.67 3.65 17.53
C LEU A 131 -0.75 4.06 17.96
N LYS A 132 -1.51 3.13 18.56
CA LYS A 132 -2.84 3.44 19.14
C LYS A 132 -2.74 4.49 20.25
N ALA A 133 -1.80 4.33 21.17
CA ALA A 133 -1.57 5.28 22.25
C ALA A 133 -1.14 6.67 21.74
N ALA A 134 -0.45 6.73 20.61
CA ALA A 134 -0.11 7.99 19.92
C ALA A 134 -1.31 8.63 19.19
N GLY A 135 -2.47 7.96 19.12
CA GLY A 135 -3.70 8.49 18.54
C GLY A 135 -3.87 8.25 17.05
N TYR A 136 -3.06 7.39 16.44
CA TYR A 136 -3.22 7.05 15.02
C TYR A 136 -4.45 6.16 14.77
N ALA A 137 -5.13 6.40 13.67
CA ALA A 137 -6.13 5.48 13.15
C ALA A 137 -5.43 4.25 12.57
N LEU A 138 -5.79 3.05 13.07
CA LEU A 138 -5.14 1.80 12.71
C LEU A 138 -6.07 0.88 11.93
N GLY A 139 -5.55 0.27 10.87
CA GLY A 139 -6.19 -0.76 10.07
C GLY A 139 -5.28 -1.98 9.92
N PRO A 140 -5.07 -2.81 10.98
CA PRO A 140 -4.31 -4.03 10.82
C PRO A 140 -4.88 -4.91 9.72
N ASN A 141 -4.00 -5.53 8.94
CA ASN A 141 -4.42 -6.49 7.94
C ASN A 141 -3.63 -7.79 8.00
N LEU A 142 -4.25 -8.85 7.49
CA LEU A 142 -3.71 -10.19 7.36
C LEU A 142 -4.04 -10.70 5.96
N VAL A 143 -3.11 -11.41 5.33
CA VAL A 143 -3.39 -12.15 4.09
C VAL A 143 -3.80 -13.57 4.44
N ASP A 144 -4.98 -13.99 3.96
CA ASP A 144 -5.47 -15.36 4.07
C ASP A 144 -4.72 -16.26 3.09
N HIS A 145 -3.64 -16.87 3.57
CA HIS A 145 -2.78 -17.78 2.80
C HIS A 145 -2.41 -18.98 3.68
N GLY A 146 -2.73 -20.18 3.22
CA GLY A 146 -2.48 -21.41 3.96
C GLY A 146 -3.11 -21.36 5.37
N ALA A 147 -2.32 -21.59 6.40
CA ALA A 147 -2.77 -21.57 7.79
C ALA A 147 -2.69 -20.19 8.48
N ASN A 148 -2.52 -19.09 7.73
CA ASN A 148 -2.29 -17.77 8.31
C ASN A 148 -3.42 -17.30 9.22
N VAL A 149 -4.68 -17.50 8.84
CA VAL A 149 -5.84 -17.07 9.65
C VAL A 149 -5.88 -17.81 10.96
N GLU A 150 -5.69 -19.14 10.95
CA GLU A 150 -5.67 -19.97 12.15
C GLU A 150 -4.53 -19.57 13.08
N ARG A 151 -3.33 -19.38 12.53
CA ARG A 151 -2.14 -18.93 13.29
C ARG A 151 -2.34 -17.53 13.88
N ALA A 152 -3.03 -16.64 13.17
CA ALA A 152 -3.30 -15.28 13.62
C ALA A 152 -4.45 -15.20 14.64
N ALA A 153 -5.27 -16.24 14.83
CA ALA A 153 -6.47 -16.18 15.68
C ALA A 153 -6.24 -15.56 17.08
N PRO A 154 -5.12 -15.82 17.80
CA PRO A 154 -4.86 -15.15 19.07
C PRO A 154 -4.64 -13.63 18.93
N VAL A 155 -4.04 -13.19 17.83
CA VAL A 155 -3.80 -11.75 17.54
C VAL A 155 -5.11 -11.07 17.15
N LEU A 156 -5.94 -11.72 16.35
CA LEU A 156 -7.24 -11.18 15.93
C LEU A 156 -8.15 -10.96 17.16
N ARG A 157 -8.25 -11.96 18.06
CA ARG A 157 -8.98 -11.81 19.34
C ARG A 157 -8.41 -10.68 20.22
N TRP A 158 -7.10 -10.50 20.22
CA TRP A 158 -6.47 -9.41 20.96
C TRP A 158 -6.85 -8.02 20.36
N LEU A 159 -6.88 -7.89 19.02
CA LEU A 159 -7.33 -6.68 18.34
C LEU A 159 -8.80 -6.37 18.65
N GLU A 160 -9.67 -7.38 18.63
CA GLU A 160 -11.09 -7.27 19.04
C GLU A 160 -11.23 -6.75 20.46
N GLY A 161 -10.45 -7.30 21.40
CA GLY A 161 -10.41 -6.84 22.80
C GLY A 161 -9.97 -5.38 22.95
N LEU A 162 -9.20 -4.85 21.99
CA LEU A 162 -8.81 -3.44 21.95
C LEU A 162 -9.81 -2.55 21.19
N GLY A 163 -10.86 -3.11 20.60
CA GLY A 163 -11.78 -2.41 19.72
C GLY A 163 -11.11 -1.92 18.41
N ILE A 164 -10.05 -2.60 17.94
CA ILE A 164 -9.37 -2.29 16.69
C ILE A 164 -9.98 -3.16 15.59
N ARG A 165 -10.55 -2.52 14.56
CA ARG A 165 -11.00 -3.22 13.35
C ARG A 165 -9.79 -3.68 12.54
N TYR A 166 -9.89 -4.85 11.93
CA TYR A 166 -8.85 -5.43 11.07
C TYR A 166 -9.47 -5.98 9.77
N ALA A 167 -8.64 -6.20 8.79
CA ALA A 167 -9.03 -6.84 7.53
C ALA A 167 -8.31 -8.19 7.37
N VAL A 168 -9.01 -9.16 6.81
CA VAL A 168 -8.43 -10.41 6.29
C VAL A 168 -8.61 -10.37 4.78
N SER A 169 -7.51 -10.17 4.06
CA SER A 169 -7.52 -10.07 2.61
C SER A 169 -7.30 -11.46 2.01
N PRO A 170 -8.11 -11.90 1.03
CA PRO A 170 -7.87 -13.17 0.37
C PRO A 170 -6.51 -13.15 -0.34
N TYR A 171 -5.84 -14.31 -0.33
CA TYR A 171 -4.65 -14.50 -1.15
C TYR A 171 -5.06 -14.79 -2.60
N GLU A 172 -4.38 -14.14 -3.50
CA GLU A 172 -4.64 -14.27 -4.92
C GLU A 172 -3.38 -14.72 -5.65
N GLU A 173 -3.39 -15.98 -6.09
CA GLU A 173 -2.27 -16.57 -6.85
C GLU A 173 -2.09 -15.94 -8.22
N SER A 174 -3.18 -15.51 -8.86
CA SER A 174 -3.14 -15.02 -10.23
C SER A 174 -3.04 -13.49 -10.28
N ALA A 175 -1.83 -12.98 -10.47
CA ALA A 175 -1.66 -11.59 -10.86
C ALA A 175 -2.26 -11.35 -12.26
N GLY A 176 -3.47 -10.84 -12.32
CA GLY A 176 -3.95 -10.14 -13.51
C GLY A 176 -4.68 -10.93 -14.59
N LEU A 177 -5.06 -12.18 -14.36
CA LEU A 177 -5.85 -12.96 -15.32
C LEU A 177 -7.20 -13.44 -14.76
N GLY A 178 -7.69 -12.77 -13.71
CA GLY A 178 -8.99 -13.10 -13.12
C GLY A 178 -10.17 -12.67 -13.98
N THR A 179 -11.31 -13.29 -13.74
CA THR A 179 -12.61 -12.91 -14.33
C THR A 179 -12.89 -11.43 -14.06
N PRO A 180 -13.37 -10.68 -15.06
CA PRO A 180 -13.67 -9.26 -14.91
C PRO A 180 -14.78 -9.06 -13.87
N GLN A 181 -14.43 -8.74 -12.63
CA GLN A 181 -15.44 -8.41 -11.60
C GLN A 181 -15.95 -6.96 -11.74
N ALA A 182 -15.25 -6.16 -12.54
CA ALA A 182 -15.57 -4.75 -12.76
C ALA A 182 -16.36 -4.51 -14.06
N GLN A 183 -17.08 -5.50 -14.59
CA GLN A 183 -17.90 -5.30 -15.80
C GLN A 183 -18.90 -4.18 -15.58
N GLY A 184 -18.75 -3.10 -16.35
CA GLY A 184 -19.60 -1.92 -16.29
C GLY A 184 -19.14 -0.80 -15.34
N LEU A 185 -18.02 -0.94 -14.64
CA LEU A 185 -17.44 0.13 -13.84
C LEU A 185 -16.33 0.85 -14.59
N CYS A 186 -16.32 2.18 -14.55
CA CYS A 186 -15.25 2.99 -15.11
C CYS A 186 -14.03 2.97 -14.21
N CYS A 187 -12.93 2.46 -14.77
CA CYS A 187 -11.64 2.48 -14.09
C CYS A 187 -11.06 3.90 -14.08
N GLN A 188 -10.76 4.41 -12.90
CA GLN A 188 -10.05 5.68 -12.71
C GLN A 188 -8.52 5.52 -12.73
N GLY A 189 -8.04 4.32 -12.98
CA GLY A 189 -6.62 4.02 -13.12
C GLY A 189 -5.99 4.80 -14.27
N GLY A 190 -4.89 5.51 -14.01
CA GLY A 190 -4.26 6.40 -14.99
C GLY A 190 -4.97 7.73 -15.22
N VAL A 191 -6.02 8.03 -14.45
CA VAL A 191 -6.75 9.32 -14.48
C VAL A 191 -6.68 10.00 -13.12
N GLN A 192 -7.15 9.31 -12.09
CA GLN A 192 -7.14 9.77 -10.70
C GLN A 192 -6.34 8.84 -9.78
N HIS A 193 -5.98 7.67 -10.27
CA HIS A 193 -5.28 6.63 -9.50
C HIS A 193 -3.98 6.24 -10.19
N LEU A 194 -2.89 6.24 -9.43
CA LEU A 194 -1.56 5.84 -9.91
C LEU A 194 -0.91 4.89 -8.91
N ASN A 195 -0.12 3.97 -9.44
CA ASN A 195 0.80 3.13 -8.68
C ASN A 195 2.23 3.42 -9.13
N ILE A 196 3.11 3.82 -8.19
CA ILE A 196 4.41 4.39 -8.50
C ILE A 196 5.50 3.59 -7.80
N ALA A 197 6.44 3.06 -8.57
CA ALA A 197 7.58 2.27 -8.12
C ALA A 197 8.72 3.13 -7.53
N PRO A 198 9.74 2.53 -6.90
CA PRO A 198 10.85 3.25 -6.27
C PRO A 198 11.65 4.16 -7.21
N ASP A 199 11.74 3.81 -8.49
CA ASP A 199 12.41 4.58 -9.52
C ASP A 199 11.55 5.70 -10.13
N GLY A 200 10.29 5.82 -9.69
CA GLY A 200 9.31 6.78 -10.22
C GLY A 200 8.48 6.26 -11.39
N SER A 201 8.74 5.06 -11.90
CA SER A 201 7.90 4.45 -12.92
C SER A 201 6.48 4.32 -12.44
N ALA A 202 5.49 4.65 -13.29
CA ALA A 202 4.09 4.74 -12.91
C ALA A 202 3.19 3.85 -13.77
N TRP A 203 2.17 3.29 -13.13
CA TRP A 203 1.12 2.45 -13.74
C TRP A 203 -0.26 2.93 -13.32
N PRO A 204 -1.30 2.61 -14.11
CA PRO A 204 -2.69 2.93 -13.77
C PRO A 204 -3.14 2.36 -12.42
N CYS A 205 -2.67 1.16 -12.07
CA CYS A 205 -3.05 0.46 -10.84
C CYS A 205 -2.03 -0.62 -10.48
N LEU A 206 -2.17 -1.19 -9.28
CA LEU A 206 -1.32 -2.27 -8.79
C LEU A 206 -1.40 -3.52 -9.68
N THR A 207 -2.61 -3.88 -10.15
CA THR A 207 -2.81 -5.04 -11.02
C THR A 207 -2.08 -4.90 -12.35
N SER A 208 -2.12 -3.72 -12.98
CA SER A 208 -1.39 -3.48 -14.23
C SER A 208 0.12 -3.60 -14.07
N MET A 209 0.66 -3.14 -12.93
CA MET A 209 2.08 -3.29 -12.60
C MET A 209 2.47 -4.76 -12.36
N ARG A 210 1.57 -5.57 -11.81
CA ARG A 210 1.78 -7.00 -11.56
C ARG A 210 1.61 -7.86 -12.81
N SER A 211 0.88 -7.37 -13.82
CA SER A 211 0.57 -8.09 -15.07
C SER A 211 1.83 -8.54 -15.80
N PRO A 212 1.79 -9.67 -16.54
CA PRO A 212 2.82 -10.01 -17.52
C PRO A 212 3.03 -8.92 -18.59
N LEU A 213 2.00 -8.12 -18.88
CA LEU A 213 2.02 -6.99 -19.81
C LEU A 213 2.37 -5.65 -19.13
N TRP A 214 3.06 -5.69 -18.00
CA TRP A 214 3.36 -4.51 -17.19
C TRP A 214 4.10 -3.39 -17.96
N VAL A 215 4.93 -3.74 -18.93
CA VAL A 215 5.65 -2.78 -19.78
C VAL A 215 4.66 -1.95 -20.61
N GLU A 216 3.65 -2.61 -21.18
CA GLU A 216 2.63 -1.97 -22.02
C GLU A 216 1.70 -1.04 -21.22
N TYR A 217 1.49 -1.34 -19.94
CA TYR A 217 0.68 -0.51 -19.05
C TYR A 217 1.45 0.65 -18.42
N ARG A 218 2.77 0.71 -18.58
CA ARG A 218 3.59 1.77 -18.00
C ARG A 218 3.24 3.13 -18.61
N LEU A 219 2.91 4.10 -17.75
CA LEU A 219 2.51 5.45 -18.17
C LEU A 219 3.69 6.39 -18.38
N GLY A 220 4.85 6.07 -17.80
CA GLY A 220 6.05 6.90 -17.81
C GLY A 220 6.73 6.93 -16.45
N ASN A 221 7.47 8.01 -16.19
CA ASN A 221 8.10 8.24 -14.89
C ASN A 221 7.52 9.50 -14.25
N TRP A 222 6.82 9.31 -13.13
CA TRP A 222 6.13 10.38 -12.42
C TRP A 222 7.08 11.36 -11.70
N LEU A 223 8.23 10.87 -11.27
CA LEU A 223 9.22 11.71 -10.58
C LEU A 223 9.98 12.63 -11.54
N ASP A 224 10.08 12.26 -12.81
CA ASP A 224 10.80 13.06 -13.82
C ASP A 224 9.94 14.18 -14.43
N GLY A 225 8.61 14.13 -14.28
CA GLY A 225 7.73 15.16 -14.81
C GLY A 225 6.24 14.78 -14.75
N PRO A 226 5.37 15.66 -15.27
CA PRO A 226 3.95 15.38 -15.32
C PRO A 226 3.65 14.22 -16.29
N LEU A 227 2.73 13.33 -15.89
CA LEU A 227 2.23 12.29 -16.76
C LEU A 227 1.01 12.78 -17.56
N ASP A 228 0.87 12.29 -18.78
CA ASP A 228 -0.37 12.48 -19.53
C ASP A 228 -1.49 11.60 -18.96
N LEU A 229 -2.30 12.16 -18.10
CA LEU A 229 -3.47 11.54 -17.47
C LEU A 229 -4.78 11.93 -18.18
N SER A 230 -4.70 12.48 -19.39
CA SER A 230 -5.87 12.89 -20.19
C SER A 230 -6.70 11.70 -20.72
N ARG A 231 -6.27 10.48 -20.44
CA ARG A 231 -6.98 9.26 -20.83
C ARG A 231 -8.38 9.26 -20.24
N LYS A 232 -9.36 8.98 -21.08
CA LYS A 232 -10.72 8.74 -20.58
C LYS A 232 -10.75 7.48 -19.73
N PRO A 233 -11.54 7.44 -18.66
CA PRO A 233 -11.80 6.21 -17.93
C PRO A 233 -12.18 5.10 -18.90
N GLN A 234 -11.51 3.95 -18.80
CA GLN A 234 -11.72 2.82 -19.71
C GLN A 234 -12.40 1.70 -18.94
N PRO A 235 -13.25 0.87 -19.57
CA PRO A 235 -13.71 -0.36 -18.98
C PRO A 235 -12.50 -1.19 -18.56
N CYS A 236 -12.44 -1.62 -17.32
CA CYS A 236 -11.34 -2.43 -16.83
C CYS A 236 -11.65 -3.91 -17.04
N TYR A 237 -10.75 -4.61 -17.68
CA TYR A 237 -10.81 -6.07 -17.88
C TYR A 237 -9.81 -6.83 -17.01
N LEU A 238 -9.02 -6.10 -16.20
CA LEU A 238 -8.09 -6.69 -15.25
C LEU A 238 -8.82 -7.00 -13.94
N TRP A 239 -8.41 -8.05 -13.28
CA TRP A 239 -8.86 -8.33 -11.92
C TRP A 239 -8.40 -7.19 -11.00
N CYS A 240 -9.37 -6.48 -10.36
CA CYS A 240 -9.07 -5.24 -9.68
C CYS A 240 -8.88 -5.47 -8.18
N HIS A 241 -7.64 -5.43 -7.71
CA HIS A 241 -7.33 -5.34 -6.28
C HIS A 241 -7.81 -4.02 -5.67
N ASP A 242 -7.77 -2.95 -6.45
CA ASP A 242 -8.22 -1.62 -6.05
C ASP A 242 -9.75 -1.56 -5.91
N TYR A 243 -10.48 -2.60 -6.33
CA TYR A 243 -11.91 -2.75 -6.06
C TYR A 243 -12.23 -2.71 -4.56
N TYR A 244 -11.32 -3.15 -3.72
CA TYR A 244 -11.46 -3.06 -2.27
C TYR A 244 -11.49 -1.60 -1.77
N VAL A 245 -10.82 -0.72 -2.48
CA VAL A 245 -10.85 0.73 -2.22
C VAL A 245 -12.17 1.33 -2.69
N LEU A 246 -12.87 0.68 -3.63
CA LEU A 246 -14.07 1.16 -4.30
C LEU A 246 -15.36 0.57 -3.72
N ALA A 247 -15.30 -0.48 -2.91
CA ALA A 247 -16.49 -1.12 -2.36
C ALA A 247 -16.90 -0.49 -1.02
N PRO A 248 -18.12 0.07 -0.91
CA PRO A 248 -18.62 0.63 0.35
C PRO A 248 -18.67 -0.36 1.51
N SER A 249 -18.67 -1.66 1.19
CA SER A 249 -18.72 -2.76 2.17
C SER A 249 -17.34 -3.21 2.69
N HIS A 250 -16.23 -2.66 2.17
CA HIS A 250 -14.92 -3.04 2.68
C HIS A 250 -14.73 -2.51 4.11
N PRO A 251 -14.22 -3.32 5.06
CA PRO A 251 -14.03 -2.88 6.45
C PRO A 251 -13.18 -1.61 6.60
N ASN A 252 -12.32 -1.33 5.61
CA ASN A 252 -11.52 -0.11 5.50
C ASN A 252 -12.06 0.88 4.46
N GLY A 253 -13.17 0.57 3.76
CA GLY A 253 -13.73 1.40 2.70
C GLY A 253 -14.12 2.80 3.18
N ASP A 254 -14.68 2.88 4.39
CA ASP A 254 -15.02 4.15 5.03
C ASP A 254 -13.80 5.01 5.38
N MET A 255 -12.62 4.40 5.50
CA MET A 255 -11.38 5.14 5.79
C MET A 255 -10.83 5.86 4.54
N TRP A 256 -11.08 5.32 3.35
CA TRP A 256 -10.48 5.82 2.11
C TRP A 256 -11.42 6.66 1.26
N GLY A 257 -12.73 6.61 1.50
CA GLY A 257 -13.74 7.51 0.92
C GLY A 257 -13.81 7.53 -0.62
N VAL A 258 -13.49 6.41 -1.28
CA VAL A 258 -13.52 6.31 -2.74
C VAL A 258 -14.80 5.64 -3.19
N GLU A 259 -15.63 6.37 -3.95
CA GLU A 259 -16.87 5.85 -4.54
C GLU A 259 -16.62 5.30 -5.95
N ALA A 260 -17.01 4.07 -6.20
CA ALA A 260 -17.08 3.53 -7.55
C ALA A 260 -18.27 4.16 -8.30
N ARG A 261 -18.06 4.63 -9.51
CA ARG A 261 -19.12 5.17 -10.37
C ARG A 261 -19.30 4.29 -11.60
N PRO A 262 -20.56 4.06 -12.05
CA PRO A 262 -20.81 3.41 -13.33
C PRO A 262 -20.17 4.21 -14.48
N CYS A 263 -19.74 3.54 -15.54
CA CYS A 263 -19.39 4.20 -16.78
C CYS A 263 -20.63 4.81 -17.40
N ALA A 264 -20.59 6.12 -17.69
CA ALA A 264 -21.63 6.81 -18.45
C ALA A 264 -21.52 6.46 -19.95
#